data_55298761ca0d2d834bf7d1864d50a3ce
#
_entry.id   55298761ca0d2d834bf7d1864d50a3ce
#
_cell.length_a   1.000
_cell.length_b   1.000
_cell.length_c   1.000
_cell.angle_alpha   90.00
_cell.angle_beta   90.00
_cell.angle_gamma   90.00
#
_symmetry.space_group_name_H-M   'P 1'
#
loop_
_entity.id
_entity.type
_entity.pdbx_description
1 polymer ?
#
loop_
_entity_poly.entity_id
_entity_poly.type
_entity_poly.pdbx_seq_one_letter_code
_entity_poly.pdbx_strand_id
1 'polypeptide(L)'
;MAAPFATPADIAAIWRPLTAAEETTAEVLVDVASTIVRERFPTIDARLAAGALSPLLARQVVAGMVRRYLEVRGPDIPIEEQAGPFRERWSPPQAAALALTRDDAALLTPPARRRRSSIPLGLGIAPP
;
A
#
# COMPACT_ATOMS: atom_id res chain seq x y z
N MET A 1 15.53 -0.88 -9.79
CA MET A 1 14.16 -1.14 -9.55
C MET A 1 13.90 -1.45 -8.10
N ALA A 2 12.98 -0.78 -7.52
CA ALA A 2 12.72 -0.97 -6.11
C ALA A 2 11.95 -2.25 -5.85
N ALA A 3 12.24 -2.92 -4.76
CA ALA A 3 11.56 -4.16 -4.41
C ALA A 3 10.15 -3.86 -3.91
N PRO A 4 9.24 -4.80 -4.06
CA PRO A 4 7.89 -4.61 -3.51
C PRO A 4 7.97 -4.65 -1.98
N PHE A 5 6.98 -4.04 -1.32
CA PHE A 5 6.97 -3.99 0.12
C PHE A 5 6.41 -5.26 0.76
N ALA A 6 5.81 -6.13 -0.02
CA ALA A 6 5.23 -7.36 0.50
C ALA A 6 5.39 -8.48 -0.52
N THR A 7 5.15 -9.71 -0.08
CA THR A 7 5.22 -10.87 -0.94
C THR A 7 3.88 -11.60 -0.86
N PRO A 8 3.62 -12.54 -1.78
CA PRO A 8 2.40 -13.33 -1.67
C PRO A 8 2.28 -14.06 -0.33
N ALA A 9 3.40 -14.47 0.26
CA ALA A 9 3.38 -15.13 1.55
C ALA A 9 2.85 -14.20 2.64
N ASP A 10 3.15 -12.92 2.53
CA ASP A 10 2.66 -11.94 3.50
C ASP A 10 1.15 -11.81 3.42
N ILE A 11 0.59 -11.91 2.21
CA ILE A 11 -0.85 -11.84 2.03
C ILE A 11 -1.50 -13.07 2.64
N ALA A 12 -0.91 -14.23 2.42
CA ALA A 12 -1.44 -15.46 2.97
C ALA A 12 -1.45 -15.40 4.50
N ALA A 13 -0.44 -14.78 5.07
CA ALA A 13 -0.30 -14.71 6.53
C ALA A 13 -1.42 -13.87 7.17
N ILE A 14 -1.94 -12.88 6.46
CA ILE A 14 -2.99 -12.04 7.04
C ILE A 14 -4.39 -12.43 6.56
N TRP A 15 -4.49 -13.41 5.71
CA TRP A 15 -5.78 -13.79 5.15
C TRP A 15 -5.98 -15.31 5.22
N ARG A 16 -5.47 -16.02 4.26
CA ARG A 16 -5.56 -17.48 4.20
C ARG A 16 -4.58 -17.96 3.16
N PRO A 17 -4.28 -19.25 3.11
CA PRO A 17 -3.38 -19.76 2.08
C PRO A 17 -3.91 -19.42 0.69
N LEU A 18 -3.02 -19.03 -0.20
CA LEU A 18 -3.40 -18.66 -1.55
C LEU A 18 -3.34 -19.87 -2.46
N THR A 19 -4.24 -19.91 -3.45
CA THR A 19 -4.15 -20.93 -4.48
C THR A 19 -3.01 -20.56 -5.40
N ALA A 20 -2.61 -21.49 -6.27
CA ALA A 20 -1.53 -21.21 -7.21
C ALA A 20 -1.88 -20.03 -8.12
N ALA A 21 -3.13 -19.93 -8.55
CA ALA A 21 -3.54 -18.83 -9.40
C ALA A 21 -3.48 -17.52 -8.62
N GLU A 22 -3.88 -17.54 -7.35
CA GLU A 22 -3.82 -16.35 -6.53
C GLU A 22 -2.39 -15.92 -6.28
N GLU A 23 -1.49 -16.86 -6.10
CA GLU A 23 -0.09 -16.52 -5.89
C GLU A 23 0.50 -15.82 -7.10
N THR A 24 0.21 -16.33 -8.30
CA THR A 24 0.71 -15.72 -9.50
C THR A 24 0.18 -14.30 -9.66
N THR A 25 -1.10 -14.11 -9.40
CA THR A 25 -1.70 -12.80 -9.49
C THR A 25 -1.13 -11.87 -8.42
N ALA A 26 -0.94 -12.40 -7.22
CA ALA A 26 -0.43 -11.59 -6.12
C ALA A 26 0.97 -11.08 -6.41
N GLU A 27 1.79 -11.85 -7.11
CA GLU A 27 3.14 -11.38 -7.44
C GLU A 27 3.09 -10.11 -8.28
N VAL A 28 2.13 -10.01 -9.18
CA VAL A 28 1.97 -8.82 -9.98
C VAL A 28 1.37 -7.70 -9.13
N LEU A 29 0.38 -8.04 -8.34
CA LEU A 29 -0.32 -7.01 -7.57
C LEU A 29 0.54 -6.36 -6.50
N VAL A 30 1.46 -7.10 -5.90
CA VAL A 30 2.31 -6.47 -4.89
C VAL A 30 3.22 -5.43 -5.53
N ASP A 31 3.63 -5.64 -6.78
CA ASP A 31 4.44 -4.65 -7.47
C ASP A 31 3.59 -3.41 -7.77
N VAL A 32 2.37 -3.59 -8.23
CA VAL A 32 1.49 -2.48 -8.55
C VAL A 32 1.15 -1.71 -7.27
N ALA A 33 0.78 -2.41 -6.21
CA ALA A 33 0.43 -1.77 -4.95
C ALA A 33 1.62 -1.00 -4.38
N SER A 34 2.81 -1.58 -4.47
CA SER A 34 4.01 -0.90 -3.98
C SER A 34 4.29 0.36 -4.78
N THR A 35 4.02 0.33 -6.08
CA THR A 35 4.18 1.50 -6.92
C THR A 35 3.17 2.59 -6.52
N ILE A 36 1.93 2.21 -6.27
CA ILE A 36 0.93 3.16 -5.83
C ILE A 36 1.36 3.83 -4.54
N VAL A 37 1.88 3.06 -3.60
CA VAL A 37 2.35 3.60 -2.33
C VAL A 37 3.52 4.54 -2.54
N ARG A 38 4.45 4.19 -3.40
CA ARG A 38 5.62 5.05 -3.66
C ARG A 38 5.22 6.35 -4.34
N GLU A 39 4.20 6.30 -5.18
CA GLU A 39 3.74 7.51 -5.82
C GLU A 39 3.04 8.43 -4.83
N ARG A 40 2.32 7.87 -3.89
CA ARG A 40 1.62 8.65 -2.90
C ARG A 40 2.58 9.19 -1.84
N PHE A 41 3.63 8.43 -1.54
CA PHE A 41 4.62 8.82 -0.54
C PHE A 41 6.03 8.72 -1.15
N PRO A 42 6.43 9.73 -1.92
CA PRO A 42 7.71 9.64 -2.66
C PRO A 42 8.94 9.45 -1.78
N THR A 43 8.88 9.83 -0.51
CA THR A 43 10.03 9.68 0.37
C THR A 43 9.98 8.41 1.20
N ILE A 44 9.06 7.50 0.89
CA ILE A 44 8.88 6.32 1.74
C ILE A 44 10.13 5.46 1.82
N ASP A 45 10.82 5.24 0.72
CA ASP A 45 12.03 4.42 0.74
C ASP A 45 13.12 5.04 1.60
N ALA A 46 13.26 6.36 1.54
CA ALA A 46 14.25 7.06 2.35
C ALA A 46 13.89 6.95 3.83
N ARG A 47 12.61 7.05 4.14
CA ARG A 47 12.18 6.96 5.53
C ARG A 47 12.38 5.54 6.08
N LEU A 48 12.16 4.53 5.25
CA LEU A 48 12.40 3.16 5.65
C LEU A 48 13.89 2.94 5.90
N ALA A 49 14.73 3.45 5.02
CA ALA A 49 16.17 3.30 5.14
C ALA A 49 16.69 4.01 6.39
N ALA A 50 16.08 5.12 6.74
CA ALA A 50 16.50 5.90 7.90
C ALA A 50 15.91 5.39 9.21
N GLY A 51 15.04 4.39 9.16
CA GLY A 51 14.39 3.91 10.37
C GLY A 51 13.26 4.78 10.86
N ALA A 52 12.86 5.77 10.06
CA ALA A 52 11.78 6.67 10.45
C ALA A 52 10.40 6.04 10.24
N LEU A 53 10.32 4.97 9.45
CA LEU A 53 9.08 4.27 9.22
C LEU A 53 9.37 2.78 9.33
N SER A 54 8.53 2.05 10.04
CA SER A 54 8.72 0.62 10.19
C SER A 54 8.41 -0.11 8.89
N PRO A 55 9.29 -1.00 8.43
CA PRO A 55 8.99 -1.78 7.22
C PRO A 55 7.73 -2.62 7.38
N LEU A 56 7.39 -2.95 8.62
CA LEU A 56 6.21 -3.74 8.89
C LEU A 56 4.94 -3.00 8.47
N LEU A 57 4.90 -1.69 8.66
CA LEU A 57 3.74 -0.90 8.28
C LEU A 57 3.58 -0.85 6.76
N ALA A 58 4.67 -0.68 6.03
CA ALA A 58 4.61 -0.66 4.58
C ALA A 58 4.15 -2.02 4.05
N ARG A 59 4.65 -3.08 4.66
CA ARG A 59 4.26 -4.44 4.27
C ARG A 59 2.79 -4.67 4.54
N GLN A 60 2.32 -4.24 5.71
CA GLN A 60 0.94 -4.43 6.09
C GLN A 60 -0.01 -3.70 5.13
N VAL A 61 0.34 -2.49 4.76
CA VAL A 61 -0.48 -1.70 3.86
C VAL A 61 -0.56 -2.37 2.48
N VAL A 62 0.57 -2.76 1.92
CA VAL A 62 0.58 -3.36 0.59
C VAL A 62 -0.13 -4.71 0.61
N ALA A 63 0.14 -5.53 1.62
CA ALA A 63 -0.53 -6.83 1.71
C ALA A 63 -2.04 -6.66 1.84
N GLY A 64 -2.47 -5.66 2.59
CA GLY A 64 -3.90 -5.37 2.75
C GLY A 64 -4.55 -4.92 1.47
N MET A 65 -3.85 -4.10 0.68
CA MET A 65 -4.36 -3.64 -0.59
C MET A 65 -4.58 -4.83 -1.53
N VAL A 66 -3.63 -5.74 -1.60
CA VAL A 66 -3.72 -6.89 -2.48
C VAL A 66 -4.80 -7.85 -1.98
N ARG A 67 -4.90 -8.04 -0.67
CA ARG A 67 -5.92 -8.91 -0.11
C ARG A 67 -7.32 -8.41 -0.48
N ARG A 68 -7.55 -7.11 -0.33
CA ARG A 68 -8.85 -6.54 -0.68
C ARG A 68 -9.16 -6.72 -2.16
N TYR A 69 -8.13 -6.58 -3.01
CA TYR A 69 -8.33 -6.77 -4.43
C TYR A 69 -8.76 -8.20 -4.71
N LEU A 70 -8.05 -9.16 -4.13
CA LEU A 70 -8.34 -10.56 -4.38
C LEU A 70 -9.72 -10.95 -3.84
N GLU A 71 -10.15 -10.35 -2.73
CA GLU A 71 -11.46 -10.63 -2.19
C GLU A 71 -12.57 -10.13 -3.10
N VAL A 72 -12.34 -9.03 -3.77
CA VAL A 72 -13.35 -8.43 -4.63
C VAL A 72 -13.31 -8.97 -6.04
N ARG A 73 -12.11 -9.09 -6.60
CA ARG A 73 -11.97 -9.42 -8.01
C ARG A 73 -11.51 -10.85 -8.26
N GLY A 74 -10.99 -11.52 -7.27
CA GLY A 74 -10.44 -12.86 -7.46
C GLY A 74 -9.12 -12.81 -8.20
N PRO A 75 -8.62 -13.96 -8.59
CA PRO A 75 -7.30 -14.03 -9.24
C PRO A 75 -7.28 -13.63 -10.70
N ASP A 76 -8.45 -13.35 -11.27
CA ASP A 76 -8.51 -13.02 -12.67
C ASP A 76 -8.24 -11.56 -12.91
N ILE A 77 -7.06 -11.25 -13.42
CA ILE A 77 -6.78 -9.90 -13.81
C ILE A 77 -6.33 -9.99 -15.26
N PRO A 78 -6.61 -9.00 -16.06
CA PRO A 78 -6.22 -9.03 -17.46
C PRO A 78 -4.76 -8.67 -17.61
N ILE A 79 -3.91 -9.59 -17.18
CA ILE A 79 -2.49 -9.34 -17.22
C ILE A 79 -1.95 -9.10 -18.61
N GLU A 80 -2.45 -9.80 -19.56
CA GLU A 80 -1.99 -9.61 -20.93
C GLU A 80 -2.28 -8.23 -21.42
N GLU A 81 -3.37 -7.67 -21.01
CA GLU A 81 -3.72 -6.35 -21.46
C GLU A 81 -2.87 -5.30 -20.83
N GLN A 82 -2.14 -5.67 -19.80
CA GLN A 82 -1.31 -4.71 -19.16
C GLN A 82 -0.06 -4.46 -19.96
N ALA A 83 0.21 -5.27 -20.95
CA ALA A 83 1.39 -5.08 -21.76
C ALA A 83 1.35 -3.72 -22.41
N GLY A 84 0.20 -3.23 -22.73
CA GLY A 84 0.09 -1.94 -23.36
C GLY A 84 -0.01 -0.87 -22.31
N PRO A 85 -0.79 0.13 -22.54
CA PRO A 85 -0.97 1.23 -21.59
C PRO A 85 -1.71 0.73 -20.38
N PHE A 86 -0.97 0.25 -19.43
CA PHE A 86 -1.48 -0.32 -18.20
C PHE A 86 -2.55 0.52 -17.56
N ARG A 87 -2.34 1.81 -17.41
CA ARG A 87 -3.29 2.66 -16.76
C ARG A 87 -4.63 2.67 -17.40
N GLU A 88 -4.67 2.60 -18.70
CA GLU A 88 -5.91 2.67 -19.41
C GLU A 88 -6.70 1.40 -19.29
N ARG A 89 -6.05 0.31 -18.93
CA ARG A 89 -6.72 -0.95 -18.82
C ARG A 89 -7.39 -1.13 -17.47
N TRP A 90 -7.00 -0.33 -16.52
CA TRP A 90 -7.58 -0.44 -15.20
C TRP A 90 -8.80 0.42 -15.09
N SER A 91 -9.95 -0.22 -15.14
CA SER A 91 -11.21 0.49 -14.99
C SER A 91 -11.32 1.01 -13.56
N PRO A 92 -12.15 2.01 -13.33
CA PRO A 92 -12.30 2.56 -11.99
C PRO A 92 -12.59 1.55 -10.89
N PRO A 93 -13.42 0.52 -11.10
CA PRO A 93 -13.63 -0.45 -10.04
C PRO A 93 -12.36 -1.23 -9.69
N GLN A 94 -11.53 -1.54 -10.67
CA GLN A 94 -10.29 -2.25 -10.40
C GLN A 94 -9.33 -1.37 -9.64
N ALA A 95 -9.22 -0.13 -10.07
CA ALA A 95 -8.34 0.81 -9.41
C ALA A 95 -8.79 1.02 -7.97
N ALA A 96 -10.08 1.10 -7.75
CA ALA A 96 -10.58 1.31 -6.40
C ALA A 96 -10.27 0.12 -5.50
N ALA A 97 -10.36 -1.09 -6.04
CA ALA A 97 -10.10 -2.27 -5.24
C ALA A 97 -8.65 -2.34 -4.77
N LEU A 98 -7.73 -1.81 -5.57
CA LEU A 98 -6.33 -1.81 -5.19
C LEU A 98 -5.90 -0.47 -4.60
N ALA A 99 -6.82 0.43 -4.41
CA ALA A 99 -6.48 1.77 -3.95
C ALA A 99 -5.99 1.81 -2.51
N LEU A 100 -5.20 2.82 -2.23
CA LEU A 100 -4.72 3.09 -0.89
C LEU A 100 -5.85 3.79 -0.14
N THR A 101 -6.28 3.22 0.95
CA THR A 101 -7.38 3.82 1.72
C THR A 101 -6.86 4.93 2.60
N ARG A 102 -7.78 5.69 3.17
CA ARG A 102 -7.41 6.76 4.08
C ARG A 102 -6.70 6.21 5.30
N ASP A 103 -7.15 5.07 5.81
CA ASP A 103 -6.53 4.45 6.98
C ASP A 103 -5.12 3.97 6.64
N ASP A 104 -4.93 3.42 5.44
CA ASP A 104 -3.61 2.98 5.01
C ASP A 104 -2.68 4.19 4.92
N ALA A 105 -3.17 5.29 4.37
CA ALA A 105 -2.37 6.49 4.23
C ALA A 105 -1.98 7.03 5.60
N ALA A 106 -2.87 6.94 6.57
CA ALA A 106 -2.58 7.42 7.91
C ALA A 106 -1.42 6.67 8.54
N LEU A 107 -1.32 5.36 8.27
CA LEU A 107 -0.23 4.57 8.82
C LEU A 107 1.12 4.99 8.25
N LEU A 108 1.12 5.49 7.03
CA LEU A 108 2.36 5.85 6.36
C LEU A 108 2.70 7.33 6.43
N THR A 109 1.82 8.14 7.01
CA THR A 109 2.05 9.57 7.11
C THR A 109 3.16 9.88 8.13
N PRO A 110 4.07 10.80 7.82
CA PRO A 110 5.17 11.12 8.74
C PRO A 110 4.66 11.65 10.09
N PRO A 111 5.14 11.09 11.18
CA PRO A 111 4.69 11.52 12.50
C PRO A 111 5.05 12.96 12.85
N ALA A 112 6.13 13.47 12.29
CA ALA A 112 6.54 14.83 12.59
C ALA A 112 5.44 15.83 12.28
N ARG A 113 4.68 15.55 11.23
CA ARG A 113 3.62 16.44 10.86
C ARG A 113 2.53 16.46 11.90
N ARG A 114 2.19 15.33 12.47
CA ARG A 114 1.16 15.26 13.49
C ARG A 114 1.65 15.95 14.75
N ARG A 115 2.90 15.76 15.09
CA ARG A 115 3.44 16.34 16.29
C ARG A 115 3.39 17.86 16.19
N ARG A 116 3.69 18.38 15.03
CA ARG A 116 3.67 19.79 14.86
C ARG A 116 2.27 20.35 15.05
N SER A 117 1.29 19.63 14.61
CA SER A 117 -0.05 20.07 14.77
C SER A 117 -0.47 20.10 16.21
N SER A 118 -0.03 19.18 17.01
CA SER A 118 -0.48 19.14 18.38
C SER A 118 0.18 20.18 19.24
N ILE A 119 1.39 20.54 18.94
CA ILE A 119 2.06 21.52 19.74
C ILE A 119 1.29 22.80 19.95
N PRO A 120 0.82 23.41 18.95
CA PRO A 120 0.12 24.68 19.13
C PRO A 120 -1.03 24.54 20.10
N LEU A 121 -1.54 23.38 20.08
CA LEU A 121 -2.63 23.17 20.92
C LEU A 121 -2.19 23.19 22.31
N GLY A 122 -1.25 22.47 22.64
CA GLY A 122 -0.77 22.36 23.94
C GLY A 122 -0.50 23.70 24.49
N LEU A 123 0.08 24.42 23.70
CA LEU A 123 0.39 25.70 24.11
C LEU A 123 -0.72 26.54 24.38
N GLY A 124 -1.57 26.61 23.56
CA GLY A 124 -2.64 27.45 23.72
C GLY A 124 -3.12 27.43 25.10
N ILE A 125 -2.83 26.37 25.53
CA ILE A 125 -3.31 26.20 26.80
C ILE A 125 -2.71 26.99 27.67
N ALA A 126 -1.68 27.06 27.41
CA ALA A 126 -0.97 27.71 28.27
C ALA A 126 -1.39 29.00 28.37
N PRO A 127 -1.62 29.38 28.39
CA PRO A 127 -1.70 30.32 28.47
C PRO A 127 -1.96 30.85 28.75
N PRO A 128 -1.98 31.10 28.87
CA PRO A 128 -2.11 31.75 28.98
C PRO A 128 -2.08 32.23 29.11
#